data_9b20adf6be6919bfdef1eebb0a8fa430
#
_entry.id   9b20adf6be6919bfdef1eebb0a8fa430
#
_cell.length_a   1.000
_cell.length_b   1.000
_cell.length_c   1.000
_cell.angle_alpha   90.00
_cell.angle_beta   90.00
_cell.angle_gamma   90.00
#
_symmetry.space_group_name_H-M   'P 1'
#
loop_
_entity.id
_entity.type
_entity.pdbx_description
1 polymer ?
#
loop_
_entity_poly.entity_id
_entity_poly.type
_entity_poly.pdbx_seq_one_letter_code
_entity_poly.pdbx_strand_id
1 'polypeptide(L)'
;MQSKCKVIAVANQKGGVGKTTTTEHLGIGLAKAGKKVLLIDLDPQANLTACLGWQNVDALDHTVSDVIESSIRKETVKFEDIILHHDEGVDLIPSNISLSEYEPRLQLLSPMTWNCSAMNARSSWMT
;
A
#
# COMPACT_ATOMS: atom_id res chain seq x y z
N MET A 1 15.91 20.16 5.69
CA MET A 1 14.47 20.22 5.34
C MET A 1 13.88 18.82 5.37
N GLN A 2 12.90 18.61 6.19
CA GLN A 2 12.13 17.38 6.14
C GLN A 2 11.27 17.40 4.86
N SER A 3 11.49 16.45 3.96
CA SER A 3 10.62 16.26 2.83
C SER A 3 9.25 15.79 3.34
N LYS A 4 8.20 16.54 3.03
CA LYS A 4 6.84 16.14 3.41
C LYS A 4 6.41 14.95 2.55
N CYS A 5 6.05 13.84 3.18
CA CYS A 5 5.39 12.74 2.51
C CYS A 5 4.03 13.22 1.95
N LYS A 6 3.75 12.90 0.69
CA LYS A 6 2.45 13.17 0.07
C LYS A 6 1.70 11.85 -0.06
N VAL A 7 0.48 11.83 0.43
CA VAL A 7 -0.43 10.71 0.27
C VAL A 7 -1.44 11.05 -0.82
N ILE A 8 -1.54 10.17 -1.83
CA ILE A 8 -2.48 10.30 -2.94
C ILE A 8 -3.39 9.08 -2.92
N ALA A 9 -4.69 9.28 -2.78
CA ALA A 9 -5.66 8.21 -2.86
C ALA A 9 -6.30 8.18 -4.25
N VAL A 10 -6.30 7.02 -4.87
CA VAL A 10 -7.00 6.75 -6.13
C VAL A 10 -8.17 5.84 -5.80
N ALA A 11 -9.37 6.38 -5.80
CA ALA A 11 -10.57 5.68 -5.35
C ALA A 11 -11.73 5.90 -6.31
N ASN A 12 -12.51 4.84 -6.54
CA ASN A 12 -13.79 4.90 -7.24
C ASN A 12 -14.61 3.66 -6.86
N GLN A 13 -15.91 3.85 -6.65
CA GLN A 13 -16.82 2.75 -6.33
C GLN A 13 -17.13 1.87 -7.56
N LYS A 14 -17.03 2.43 -8.76
CA LYS A 14 -17.30 1.72 -10.00
C LYS A 14 -16.09 0.92 -10.44
N GLY A 15 -16.26 -0.38 -10.70
CA GLY A 15 -15.22 -1.24 -11.28
C GLY A 15 -14.91 -0.87 -12.73
N GLY A 16 -13.69 -1.21 -13.21
CA GLY A 16 -13.30 -1.04 -14.60
C GLY A 16 -13.06 0.40 -15.06
N VAL A 17 -12.83 1.34 -14.14
CA VAL A 17 -12.59 2.77 -14.47
C VAL A 17 -11.12 3.17 -14.49
N GLY A 18 -10.20 2.21 -14.44
CA GLY A 18 -8.76 2.48 -14.55
C GLY A 18 -8.07 2.86 -13.24
N LYS A 19 -8.62 2.55 -12.07
CA LYS A 19 -7.95 2.80 -10.77
C LYS A 19 -6.57 2.17 -10.70
N THR A 20 -6.48 0.90 -10.98
CA THR A 20 -5.23 0.13 -10.96
C THR A 20 -4.22 0.69 -11.95
N THR A 21 -4.64 0.88 -13.19
CA THR A 21 -3.79 1.43 -14.26
C THR A 21 -3.27 2.83 -13.92
N THR A 22 -4.13 3.69 -13.39
CA THR A 22 -3.75 5.04 -12.98
C THR A 22 -2.73 5.01 -11.85
N THR A 23 -2.95 4.18 -10.83
CA THR A 23 -2.06 4.04 -9.67
C THR A 23 -0.70 3.51 -10.10
N GLU A 24 -0.67 2.46 -10.90
CA GLU A 24 0.56 1.86 -11.42
C GLU A 24 1.38 2.88 -12.23
N HIS A 25 0.78 3.49 -13.23
CA HIS A 25 1.48 4.43 -14.12
C HIS A 25 1.93 5.70 -13.40
N LEU A 26 1.11 6.23 -12.49
CA LEU A 26 1.50 7.38 -11.68
C LEU A 26 2.69 7.05 -10.77
N GLY A 27 2.64 5.90 -10.12
CA GLY A 27 3.71 5.44 -9.23
C GLY A 27 5.02 5.26 -9.97
N ILE A 28 5.00 4.52 -11.08
CA ILE A 28 6.19 4.28 -11.91
C ILE A 28 6.72 5.58 -12.50
N GLY A 29 5.84 6.46 -12.97
CA GLY A 29 6.22 7.77 -13.50
C GLY A 29 6.92 8.64 -12.46
N LEU A 30 6.42 8.66 -11.23
CA LEU A 30 7.05 9.38 -10.13
C LEU A 30 8.40 8.78 -9.74
N ALA A 31 8.51 7.45 -9.73
CA ALA A 31 9.78 6.77 -9.46
C ALA A 31 10.83 7.10 -10.53
N LYS A 32 10.44 7.11 -11.79
CA LYS A 32 11.31 7.54 -12.92
C LYS A 32 11.73 9.00 -12.83
N ALA A 33 10.91 9.84 -12.20
CA ALA A 33 11.24 11.23 -11.89
C ALA A 33 12.11 11.40 -10.63
N GLY A 34 12.65 10.31 -10.09
CA GLY A 34 13.55 10.31 -8.93
C GLY A 34 12.85 10.41 -7.57
N LYS A 35 11.53 10.17 -7.52
CA LYS A 35 10.80 10.16 -6.25
C LYS A 35 10.81 8.76 -5.64
N LYS A 36 10.80 8.71 -4.32
CA LYS A 36 10.55 7.47 -3.58
C LYS A 36 9.06 7.24 -3.50
N VAL A 37 8.60 6.10 -4.00
CA VAL A 37 7.17 5.79 -4.15
C VAL A 37 6.85 4.49 -3.44
N LEU A 38 5.87 4.56 -2.56
CA LEU A 38 5.23 3.38 -1.97
C LEU A 38 3.79 3.30 -2.48
N LEU A 39 3.47 2.23 -3.15
CA LEU A 39 2.12 1.88 -3.55
C LEU A 39 1.50 1.01 -2.45
N ILE A 40 0.24 1.26 -2.14
CA ILE A 40 -0.52 0.45 -1.19
C ILE A 40 -1.77 -0.05 -1.90
N ASP A 41 -1.85 -1.36 -2.05
CA ASP A 41 -3.03 -1.99 -2.63
C ASP A 41 -4.09 -2.20 -1.55
N LEU A 42 -5.23 -1.58 -1.69
CA LEU A 42 -6.38 -1.69 -0.78
C LEU A 42 -7.58 -2.39 -1.44
N ASP A 43 -7.34 -3.09 -2.53
CA ASP A 43 -8.34 -3.89 -3.22
C ASP A 43 -8.23 -5.35 -2.79
N PRO A 44 -9.27 -5.97 -2.20
CA PRO A 44 -9.26 -7.40 -1.85
C PRO A 44 -9.00 -8.32 -3.05
N GLN A 45 -9.30 -7.87 -4.26
CA GLN A 45 -8.99 -8.59 -5.50
C GLN A 45 -7.51 -8.50 -5.90
N ALA A 46 -6.74 -7.65 -5.24
CA ALA A 46 -5.31 -7.49 -5.45
C ALA A 46 -4.90 -7.19 -6.91
N ASN A 47 -5.69 -6.40 -7.61
CA ASN A 47 -5.43 -6.10 -9.02
C ASN A 47 -4.12 -5.35 -9.22
N LEU A 48 -3.80 -4.37 -8.39
CA LEU A 48 -2.53 -3.64 -8.46
C LEU A 48 -1.34 -4.58 -8.17
N THR A 49 -1.47 -5.42 -7.15
CA THR A 49 -0.46 -6.41 -6.79
C THR A 49 -0.17 -7.36 -7.95
N ALA A 50 -1.22 -7.86 -8.60
CA ALA A 50 -1.09 -8.74 -9.76
C ALA A 50 -0.50 -8.02 -10.98
N CYS A 51 -0.90 -6.78 -11.26
CA CYS A 51 -0.35 -5.97 -12.36
C CYS A 51 1.15 -5.72 -12.21
N LEU A 52 1.64 -5.58 -10.99
CA LEU A 52 3.06 -5.42 -10.70
C LEU A 52 3.84 -6.75 -10.69
N GLY A 53 3.22 -7.87 -11.04
CA GLY A 53 3.88 -9.15 -11.28
C GLY A 53 3.69 -10.22 -10.21
N TRP A 54 3.07 -9.92 -9.09
CA TRP A 54 2.79 -10.91 -8.04
C TRP A 54 1.44 -11.59 -8.29
N GLN A 55 1.44 -12.58 -9.18
CA GLN A 55 0.22 -13.27 -9.65
C GLN A 55 -0.39 -14.20 -8.59
N ASN A 56 0.45 -14.83 -7.76
CA ASN A 56 -0.01 -15.74 -6.71
C ASN A 56 -0.08 -15.00 -5.36
N VAL A 57 -1.07 -14.15 -5.23
CA VAL A 57 -1.24 -13.29 -4.04
C VAL A 57 -1.57 -14.08 -2.77
N ASP A 58 -2.17 -15.26 -2.90
CA ASP A 58 -2.50 -16.11 -1.75
C ASP A 58 -1.26 -16.79 -1.16
N ALA A 59 -0.15 -16.83 -1.90
CA ALA A 59 1.13 -17.32 -1.41
C ALA A 59 1.98 -16.25 -0.71
N LEU A 60 1.51 -15.02 -0.64
CA LEU A 60 2.21 -13.95 0.08
C LEU A 60 2.03 -14.13 1.59
N ASP A 61 3.15 -14.19 2.31
CA ASP A 61 3.15 -14.35 3.76
C ASP A 61 2.59 -13.12 4.49
N HIS A 62 2.82 -11.95 3.93
CA HIS A 62 2.42 -10.67 4.51
C HIS A 62 1.76 -9.75 3.49
N THR A 63 0.69 -9.08 3.93
CA THR A 63 -0.10 -8.15 3.10
C THR A 63 -0.52 -6.92 3.90
N VAL A 64 -1.25 -6.02 3.26
CA VAL A 64 -1.84 -4.85 3.91
C VAL A 64 -2.75 -5.22 5.09
N SER A 65 -3.31 -6.43 5.09
CA SER A 65 -4.12 -6.95 6.21
C SER A 65 -3.31 -7.01 7.51
N ASP A 66 -2.04 -7.41 7.44
CA ASP A 66 -1.15 -7.43 8.61
C ASP A 66 -0.92 -6.03 9.18
N VAL A 67 -0.79 -5.04 8.30
CA VAL A 67 -0.65 -3.63 8.70
C VAL A 67 -1.90 -3.15 9.44
N ILE A 68 -3.07 -3.47 8.92
CA ILE A 68 -4.36 -3.11 9.51
C ILE A 68 -4.53 -3.80 10.87
N GLU A 69 -4.27 -5.09 10.94
CA GLU A 69 -4.39 -5.86 12.17
C GLU A 69 -3.45 -5.34 13.26
N SER A 70 -2.20 -5.11 12.93
CA SER A 70 -1.21 -4.55 13.85
C SER A 70 -1.64 -3.16 14.35
N SER A 71 -2.23 -2.36 13.48
CA SER A 71 -2.76 -1.04 13.84
C SER A 71 -3.93 -1.16 14.84
N ILE A 72 -4.83 -2.12 14.64
CA ILE A 72 -5.96 -2.38 15.54
C ILE A 72 -5.45 -2.84 16.90
N ARG A 73 -4.46 -3.72 16.92
CA ARG A 73 -3.85 -4.25 18.16
C ARG A 73 -2.87 -3.28 18.82
N LYS A 74 -2.58 -2.15 18.19
CA LYS A 74 -1.56 -1.17 18.62
C LYS A 74 -0.16 -1.78 18.74
N GLU A 75 0.15 -2.71 17.86
CA GLU A 75 1.43 -3.38 17.75
C GLU A 75 2.33 -2.66 16.73
N THR A 76 3.64 -2.88 16.84
CA THR A 76 4.60 -2.33 15.88
C THR A 76 4.60 -3.16 14.60
N VAL A 77 4.49 -2.49 13.46
CA VAL A 77 4.57 -3.14 12.14
C VAL A 77 6.02 -3.23 11.69
N LYS A 78 6.42 -4.41 11.25
CA LYS A 78 7.69 -4.63 10.56
C LYS A 78 7.49 -4.49 9.05
N PHE A 79 7.63 -3.27 8.55
CA PHE A 79 7.39 -2.99 7.13
C PHE A 79 8.37 -3.72 6.20
N GLU A 80 9.59 -4.01 6.67
CA GLU A 80 10.58 -4.75 5.90
C GLU A 80 10.09 -6.14 5.46
N ASP A 81 9.24 -6.77 6.28
CA ASP A 81 8.68 -8.10 5.98
C ASP A 81 7.48 -8.02 5.00
N ILE A 82 6.85 -6.86 4.89
CA ILE A 82 5.61 -6.67 4.12
C ILE A 82 5.87 -6.04 2.75
N ILE A 83 6.82 -5.11 2.68
CA ILE A 83 7.06 -4.34 1.47
C ILE A 83 7.77 -5.18 0.41
N LEU A 84 7.21 -5.17 -0.79
CA LEU A 84 7.78 -5.77 -1.98
C LEU A 84 8.44 -4.70 -2.84
N HIS A 85 9.61 -5.02 -3.39
CA HIS A 85 10.36 -4.14 -4.28
C HIS A 85 10.14 -4.52 -5.73
N HIS A 86 9.80 -3.55 -6.56
CA HIS A 86 9.57 -3.75 -7.99
C HIS A 86 10.72 -3.16 -8.81
N ASP A 87 11.05 -3.81 -9.92
CA ASP A 87 12.17 -3.42 -10.79
C ASP A 87 12.04 -2.02 -11.38
N GLU A 88 10.81 -1.51 -11.52
CA GLU A 88 10.54 -0.14 -12.00
C GLU A 88 10.77 0.93 -10.92
N GLY A 89 11.31 0.56 -9.78
CA GLY A 89 11.70 1.50 -8.72
C GLY A 89 10.58 1.90 -7.76
N VAL A 90 9.44 1.25 -7.81
CA VAL A 90 8.37 1.42 -6.82
C VAL A 90 8.40 0.31 -5.80
N ASP A 91 7.90 0.61 -4.62
CA ASP A 91 7.68 -0.35 -3.56
C ASP A 91 6.19 -0.56 -3.36
N LEU A 92 5.80 -1.74 -2.92
CA LEU A 92 4.42 -2.15 -2.81
C LEU A 92 4.12 -2.78 -1.45
N ILE A 93 3.06 -2.34 -0.81
CA ILE A 93 2.37 -3.14 0.21
C ILE A 93 1.25 -3.88 -0.51
N PRO A 94 1.36 -5.22 -0.64
CA PRO A 94 0.43 -6.00 -1.43
C PRO A 94 -0.89 -6.24 -0.70
N SER A 95 -1.91 -6.66 -1.45
CA SER A 95 -3.20 -7.09 -0.94
C SER A 95 -3.50 -8.54 -1.29
N ASN A 96 -4.49 -9.10 -0.63
CA ASN A 96 -5.14 -10.36 -1.00
C ASN A 96 -6.58 -10.38 -0.47
N ILE A 97 -7.28 -11.51 -0.69
CA ILE A 97 -8.69 -11.64 -0.32
C ILE A 97 -8.96 -11.48 1.19
N SER A 98 -7.96 -11.74 2.04
CA SER A 98 -8.12 -11.57 3.50
C SER A 98 -8.47 -10.13 3.89
N LEU A 99 -8.18 -9.15 3.04
CA LEU A 99 -8.56 -7.75 3.29
C LEU A 99 -10.08 -7.58 3.42
N SER A 100 -10.88 -8.39 2.74
CA SER A 100 -12.35 -8.31 2.81
C SER A 100 -12.91 -8.58 4.21
N GLU A 101 -12.17 -9.30 5.05
CA GLU A 101 -12.55 -9.56 6.44
C GLU A 101 -12.49 -8.29 7.29
N TYR A 102 -11.70 -7.32 6.89
CA TYR A 102 -11.48 -6.05 7.60
C TYR A 102 -12.40 -4.93 7.14
N GLU A 103 -13.07 -5.05 5.99
CA GLU A 103 -13.95 -4.01 5.45
C GLU A 103 -14.99 -3.51 6.45
N PRO A 104 -15.74 -4.38 7.18
CA PRO A 104 -16.70 -3.93 8.16
C PRO A 104 -16.06 -3.18 9.33
N ARG A 105 -14.85 -3.58 9.70
CA ARG A 105 -14.09 -2.94 10.80
C ARG A 105 -13.53 -1.57 10.39
N LEU A 106 -13.11 -1.45 9.14
CA LEU A 106 -12.60 -0.18 8.59
C LEU A 106 -13.68 0.89 8.52
N GLN A 107 -14.94 0.51 8.28
CA GLN A 107 -16.07 1.43 8.29
C GLN A 107 -16.40 1.98 9.70
N LEU A 108 -16.05 1.24 10.74
CA LEU A 108 -16.25 1.64 12.14
C LEU A 108 -15.10 2.48 12.70
N LEU A 109 -13.94 2.42 12.08
CA LEU A 109 -12.79 3.25 12.43
C LEU A 109 -13.00 4.63 11.80
N SER A 110 -13.16 5.64 12.62
CA SER A 110 -13.06 7.04 12.23
C SER A 110 -11.81 7.26 11.38
N PRO A 111 -11.78 8.19 10.43
CA PRO A 111 -10.73 8.27 9.44
C PRO A 111 -9.36 8.14 10.09
N MET A 112 -8.73 7.00 9.88
CA MET A 112 -7.36 6.78 10.30
C MET A 112 -6.53 7.81 9.55
N THR A 113 -6.08 8.81 10.25
CA THR A 113 -5.02 9.65 9.74
C THR A 113 -3.82 8.74 9.58
N TRP A 114 -3.59 8.31 8.37
CA TRP A 114 -2.34 7.67 7.99
C TRP A 114 -1.23 8.68 8.26
N ASN A 115 -0.63 8.55 9.44
CA ASN A 115 0.41 9.47 9.84
C ASN A 115 1.72 9.01 9.19
N CYS A 116 2.15 9.74 8.18
CA CYS A 116 3.47 9.54 7.58
C CYS A 116 4.60 9.52 8.62
N SER A 117 4.38 10.10 9.80
CA SER A 117 5.35 10.07 10.89
C SER A 117 5.61 8.65 11.42
N ALA A 118 4.62 7.76 11.39
CA ALA A 118 4.80 6.37 11.80
C ALA A 118 5.65 5.59 10.78
N MET A 119 5.57 5.94 9.51
CA MET A 119 6.42 5.39 8.45
C MET A 119 7.84 5.99 8.49
N ASN A 120 7.99 7.19 9.08
CA ASN A 120 9.26 7.92 9.16
C ASN A 120 10.26 7.30 10.13
N ALA A 121 9.79 6.58 11.14
CA ALA A 121 10.63 6.26 12.30
C ALA A 121 11.69 5.18 12.04
N ARG A 122 11.64 4.43 10.93
CA ARG A 122 12.48 3.25 10.75
C ARG A 122 12.96 2.91 9.35
N SER A 123 12.67 3.70 8.36
CA SER A 123 13.04 3.28 7.01
C SER A 123 13.87 4.32 6.29
N SER A 124 14.91 3.84 5.63
CA SER A 124 15.68 4.53 4.59
C SER A 124 14.79 5.03 3.41
N TRP A 125 13.46 4.94 3.57
CA TRP A 125 12.43 5.33 2.62
C TRP A 125 12.33 6.82 2.38
N MET A 126 12.90 7.61 3.30
CA MET A 126 12.72 9.04 3.31
C MET A 126 14.01 9.85 3.32
N THR A 127 15.04 9.27 2.84
CA THR A 127 16.24 10.06 2.50
C THR A 127 16.21 10.50 1.07
#